data_a70ff87375beb8acbb5ea8850f9fe6e9
#
_entry.id   a70ff87375beb8acbb5ea8850f9fe6e9
#
_cell.length_a   1.000
_cell.length_b   1.000
_cell.length_c   1.000
_cell.angle_alpha   90.00
_cell.angle_beta   90.00
_cell.angle_gamma   90.00
#
_symmetry.space_group_name_H-M   'P 1'
#
loop_
_entity.id
_entity.type
_entity.pdbx_description
1 polymer ?
#
loop_
_entity_poly.entity_id
_entity_poly.type
_entity_poly.pdbx_seq_one_letter_code
_entity_poly.pdbx_strand_id
1 'polypeptide(L)'
;GTVTSGVMAVADVTGPEETLRLAAAVENGSEHPIARAIVAGYHGSVPSAENFDSKAGEGVSARVEGREVWVGRPPASLPDDLQRAVSQGEARGATAVCVVVDKQPFGIVTVRDTVKPTSRDAIERLRGLGLNPYLLTGDNAGAAQAVAREVGIDEANVIAGVMPADKVSVITKLHDDGKTVAMVGDGVNDAAALAAADLGLAMGKGTDVAIEASDITLMNNDLQSAADAITLSRKTLKTIRGNLFWAFAYNVVLIPIAAFGLLNPMLSGIAMALSSVFVVTNSLRLRSFKAEA
;
A
#
# COMPACT_ATOMS: atom_id res chain seq x y z
N GLY A 1 -2.61 4.30 -2.56
CA GLY A 1 -1.25 4.24 -3.03
C GLY A 1 -0.35 3.24 -2.34
N THR A 2 -0.44 2.99 -1.03
CA THR A 2 0.49 2.08 -0.31
C THR A 2 0.19 0.61 -0.62
N VAL A 3 -1.01 0.15 -0.33
CA VAL A 3 -1.49 -1.23 -0.56
C VAL A 3 -2.06 -1.38 -1.97
N THR A 4 -2.65 -0.31 -2.49
CA THR A 4 -3.23 -0.21 -3.83
C THR A 4 -2.28 0.48 -4.79
N SER A 5 -2.51 0.32 -6.09
CA SER A 5 -1.66 0.89 -7.14
C SER A 5 -1.88 2.39 -7.35
N GLY A 6 -3.00 2.95 -6.88
CA GLY A 6 -3.50 4.28 -7.23
C GLY A 6 -4.06 4.34 -8.67
N VAL A 7 -4.17 3.19 -9.31
CA VAL A 7 -4.70 3.07 -10.68
C VAL A 7 -6.09 2.44 -10.62
N MET A 8 -7.08 3.19 -11.10
CA MET A 8 -8.44 2.70 -11.22
C MET A 8 -8.54 1.65 -12.33
N ALA A 9 -9.33 0.61 -12.09
CA ALA A 9 -9.66 -0.39 -13.12
C ALA A 9 -11.15 -0.76 -13.05
N VAL A 10 -11.68 -1.23 -14.18
CA VAL A 10 -13.03 -1.81 -14.25
C VAL A 10 -13.06 -3.07 -13.37
N ALA A 11 -13.99 -3.09 -12.41
CA ALA A 11 -14.16 -4.22 -11.49
C ALA A 11 -15.27 -5.16 -11.96
N ASP A 12 -16.37 -4.60 -12.48
CA ASP A 12 -17.51 -5.38 -12.99
C ASP A 12 -18.33 -4.56 -13.97
N VAL A 13 -19.07 -5.24 -14.87
CA VAL A 13 -19.97 -4.66 -15.84
C VAL A 13 -21.29 -5.41 -15.79
N THR A 14 -22.38 -4.69 -15.55
CA THR A 14 -23.74 -5.24 -15.54
C THR A 14 -24.56 -4.58 -16.63
N GLY A 15 -25.22 -5.37 -17.47
CA GLY A 15 -26.02 -4.92 -18.60
C GLY A 15 -25.68 -5.67 -19.88
N PRO A 16 -26.15 -5.18 -21.05
CA PRO A 16 -25.80 -5.75 -22.33
C PRO A 16 -24.31 -5.77 -22.63
N GLU A 17 -23.85 -6.69 -23.47
CA GLU A 17 -22.43 -6.87 -23.82
C GLU A 17 -21.75 -5.57 -24.33
N GLU A 18 -22.49 -4.71 -25.01
CA GLU A 18 -21.97 -3.45 -25.53
C GLU A 18 -21.87 -2.31 -24.49
N THR A 19 -22.28 -2.55 -23.22
CA THR A 19 -22.25 -1.54 -22.16
C THR A 19 -20.85 -0.92 -21.99
N LEU A 20 -19.82 -1.75 -21.83
CA LEU A 20 -18.45 -1.27 -21.67
C LEU A 20 -17.91 -0.61 -22.93
N ARG A 21 -18.27 -1.11 -24.11
CA ARG A 21 -17.87 -0.55 -25.41
C ARG A 21 -18.41 0.87 -25.60
N LEU A 22 -19.70 1.07 -25.30
CA LEU A 22 -20.33 2.39 -25.39
C LEU A 22 -19.78 3.37 -24.35
N ALA A 23 -19.58 2.89 -23.11
CA ALA A 23 -18.95 3.68 -22.07
C ALA A 23 -17.53 4.11 -22.47
N ALA A 24 -16.71 3.20 -22.99
CA ALA A 24 -15.36 3.51 -23.44
C ALA A 24 -15.35 4.52 -24.61
N ALA A 25 -16.31 4.44 -25.53
CA ALA A 25 -16.42 5.39 -26.64
C ALA A 25 -16.64 6.83 -26.14
N VAL A 26 -17.55 7.02 -25.19
CA VAL A 26 -17.84 8.34 -24.61
C VAL A 26 -16.69 8.81 -23.72
N GLU A 27 -16.19 7.97 -22.83
CA GLU A 27 -15.14 8.31 -21.88
C GLU A 27 -13.77 8.52 -22.52
N ASN A 28 -13.57 8.10 -23.78
CA ASN A 28 -12.33 8.35 -24.52
C ASN A 28 -12.06 9.86 -24.74
N GLY A 29 -13.09 10.70 -24.61
CA GLY A 29 -12.96 12.17 -24.62
C GLY A 29 -12.64 12.80 -23.27
N SER A 30 -12.54 12.02 -22.18
CA SER A 30 -12.38 12.50 -20.83
C SER A 30 -11.00 12.12 -20.23
N GLU A 31 -10.40 13.05 -19.50
CA GLU A 31 -9.13 12.79 -18.79
C GLU A 31 -9.32 12.26 -17.36
N HIS A 32 -10.55 12.10 -16.90
CA HIS A 32 -10.86 11.65 -15.55
C HIS A 32 -10.28 10.26 -15.26
N PRO A 33 -9.76 9.96 -14.03
CA PRO A 33 -9.22 8.61 -13.71
C PRO A 33 -10.18 7.45 -13.97
N ILE A 34 -11.49 7.65 -13.71
CA ILE A 34 -12.54 6.67 -14.01
C ILE A 34 -12.66 6.45 -15.52
N ALA A 35 -12.62 7.51 -16.32
CA ALA A 35 -12.66 7.44 -17.77
C ALA A 35 -11.50 6.61 -18.33
N ARG A 36 -10.29 6.90 -17.89
CA ARG A 36 -9.09 6.14 -18.27
C ARG A 36 -9.22 4.65 -17.91
N ALA A 37 -9.80 4.35 -16.76
CA ALA A 37 -10.04 2.98 -16.33
C ALA A 37 -11.04 2.25 -17.22
N ILE A 38 -12.13 2.92 -17.60
CA ILE A 38 -13.17 2.38 -18.48
C ILE A 38 -12.61 2.10 -19.88
N VAL A 39 -11.88 3.08 -20.45
CA VAL A 39 -11.24 2.92 -21.77
C VAL A 39 -10.19 1.80 -21.75
N ALA A 40 -9.34 1.74 -20.72
CA ALA A 40 -8.33 0.68 -20.58
C ALA A 40 -8.94 -0.71 -20.35
N GLY A 41 -10.12 -0.78 -19.74
CA GLY A 41 -10.86 -2.03 -19.50
C GLY A 41 -11.52 -2.61 -20.74
N TYR A 42 -11.66 -1.83 -21.81
CA TYR A 42 -12.22 -2.31 -23.07
C TYR A 42 -11.11 -2.74 -24.04
N HIS A 43 -11.05 -4.00 -24.38
CA HIS A 43 -9.98 -4.58 -25.20
C HIS A 43 -10.28 -4.61 -26.71
N GLY A 44 -11.37 -3.99 -27.15
CA GLY A 44 -11.76 -3.90 -28.57
C GLY A 44 -11.40 -2.57 -29.21
N SER A 45 -11.78 -2.39 -30.47
CA SER A 45 -11.71 -1.09 -31.13
C SER A 45 -12.75 -0.15 -30.52
N VAL A 46 -12.31 0.96 -29.93
CA VAL A 46 -13.19 1.97 -29.34
C VAL A 46 -13.90 2.72 -30.48
N PRO A 47 -15.25 2.74 -30.54
CA PRO A 47 -15.98 3.48 -31.57
C PRO A 47 -15.70 4.99 -31.46
N SER A 48 -15.84 5.68 -32.59
CA SER A 48 -15.79 7.15 -32.59
C SER A 48 -17.02 7.73 -31.91
N ALA A 49 -16.81 8.76 -31.11
CA ALA A 49 -17.87 9.53 -30.46
C ALA A 49 -17.89 10.95 -31.04
N GLU A 50 -19.10 11.46 -31.31
CA GLU A 50 -19.36 12.79 -31.81
C GLU A 50 -20.09 13.62 -30.76
N ASN A 51 -19.96 14.96 -30.84
CA ASN A 51 -20.66 15.89 -29.94
C ASN A 51 -20.41 15.60 -28.44
N PHE A 52 -19.13 15.38 -28.08
CA PHE A 52 -18.76 15.19 -26.69
C PHE A 52 -19.10 16.40 -25.83
N ASP A 53 -19.79 16.19 -24.73
CA ASP A 53 -20.09 17.20 -23.70
C ASP A 53 -19.79 16.63 -22.31
N SER A 54 -19.24 17.49 -21.45
CA SER A 54 -18.85 17.11 -20.08
C SER A 54 -19.49 18.04 -19.07
N LYS A 55 -20.24 17.48 -18.13
CA LYS A 55 -20.86 18.20 -17.02
C LYS A 55 -20.17 17.81 -15.71
N ALA A 56 -19.46 18.76 -15.13
CA ALA A 56 -18.72 18.54 -13.89
C ALA A 56 -19.63 18.02 -12.77
N GLY A 57 -19.23 16.88 -12.17
CA GLY A 57 -19.95 16.23 -11.08
C GLY A 57 -21.18 15.39 -11.48
N GLU A 58 -21.61 15.44 -12.74
CA GLU A 58 -22.72 14.64 -13.26
C GLU A 58 -22.23 13.49 -14.13
N GLY A 59 -21.50 13.78 -15.20
CA GLY A 59 -21.03 12.80 -16.15
C GLY A 59 -20.67 13.39 -17.50
N VAL A 60 -20.52 12.54 -18.49
CA VAL A 60 -20.15 12.87 -19.86
C VAL A 60 -21.18 12.29 -20.85
N SER A 61 -21.37 12.93 -21.99
CA SER A 61 -22.26 12.46 -23.04
C SER A 61 -21.63 12.63 -24.42
N ALA A 62 -21.99 11.76 -25.32
CA ALA A 62 -21.64 11.86 -26.73
C ALA A 62 -22.63 11.06 -27.60
N ARG A 63 -22.56 11.27 -28.91
CA ARG A 63 -23.27 10.43 -29.88
C ARG A 63 -22.33 9.33 -30.36
N VAL A 64 -22.73 8.08 -30.19
CA VAL A 64 -21.97 6.89 -30.59
C VAL A 64 -22.86 6.05 -31.54
N GLU A 65 -22.42 5.85 -32.77
CA GLU A 65 -23.15 5.07 -33.78
C GLU A 65 -24.62 5.53 -33.94
N GLY A 66 -24.83 6.86 -33.89
CA GLY A 66 -26.16 7.48 -34.07
C GLY A 66 -27.04 7.50 -32.80
N ARG A 67 -26.62 6.84 -31.69
CA ARG A 67 -27.31 6.80 -30.39
C ARG A 67 -26.77 7.89 -29.47
N GLU A 68 -27.62 8.48 -28.64
CA GLU A 68 -27.21 9.38 -27.57
C GLU A 68 -26.77 8.55 -26.34
N VAL A 69 -25.52 8.65 -25.97
CA VAL A 69 -24.96 7.89 -24.86
C VAL A 69 -24.46 8.85 -23.76
N TRP A 70 -24.90 8.63 -22.53
CA TRP A 70 -24.46 9.34 -21.36
C TRP A 70 -23.81 8.36 -20.38
N VAL A 71 -22.71 8.77 -19.76
CA VAL A 71 -21.97 8.00 -18.76
C VAL A 71 -21.71 8.88 -17.54
N GLY A 72 -22.18 8.47 -16.38
CA GLY A 72 -22.04 9.31 -15.19
C GLY A 72 -22.64 8.70 -13.93
N ARG A 73 -22.96 9.57 -12.96
CA ARG A 73 -23.50 9.15 -11.67
C ARG A 73 -24.85 8.44 -11.85
N PRO A 74 -25.06 7.28 -11.22
CA PRO A 74 -26.33 6.57 -11.29
C PRO A 74 -27.52 7.47 -10.89
N PRO A 75 -28.60 7.52 -11.68
CA PRO A 75 -29.80 8.26 -11.32
C PRO A 75 -30.50 7.61 -10.11
N ALA A 76 -31.36 8.39 -9.42
CA ALA A 76 -32.06 7.93 -8.23
C ALA A 76 -33.04 6.75 -8.48
N SER A 77 -33.49 6.57 -9.72
CA SER A 77 -34.36 5.46 -10.10
C SER A 77 -33.71 4.65 -11.21
N LEU A 78 -33.44 3.40 -10.93
CA LEU A 78 -32.88 2.40 -11.84
C LEU A 78 -33.75 1.14 -11.83
N PRO A 79 -33.74 0.33 -12.88
CA PRO A 79 -34.22 -1.05 -12.85
C PRO A 79 -33.59 -1.85 -11.70
N ASP A 80 -34.30 -2.81 -11.12
CA ASP A 80 -33.89 -3.54 -9.92
C ASP A 80 -32.54 -4.25 -10.06
N ASP A 81 -32.22 -4.76 -11.23
CA ASP A 81 -30.94 -5.42 -11.54
C ASP A 81 -29.78 -4.43 -11.54
N LEU A 82 -29.94 -3.26 -12.15
CA LEU A 82 -28.95 -2.20 -12.17
C LEU A 82 -28.80 -1.55 -10.79
N GLN A 83 -29.90 -1.37 -10.05
CA GLN A 83 -29.84 -0.85 -8.69
C GLN A 83 -29.07 -1.81 -7.76
N ARG A 84 -29.26 -3.12 -7.92
CA ARG A 84 -28.47 -4.13 -7.18
C ARG A 84 -26.99 -4.08 -7.56
N ALA A 85 -26.66 -3.92 -8.82
CA ALA A 85 -25.28 -3.78 -9.29
C ALA A 85 -24.58 -2.56 -8.66
N VAL A 86 -25.27 -1.41 -8.59
CA VAL A 86 -24.76 -0.22 -7.90
C VAL A 86 -24.48 -0.53 -6.44
N SER A 87 -25.48 -1.04 -5.71
CA SER A 87 -25.35 -1.31 -4.25
C SER A 87 -24.26 -2.34 -3.94
N GLN A 88 -24.13 -3.38 -4.76
CA GLN A 88 -23.08 -4.40 -4.61
C GLN A 88 -21.69 -3.83 -4.93
N GLY A 89 -21.58 -2.99 -5.96
CA GLY A 89 -20.33 -2.32 -6.30
C GLY A 89 -19.87 -1.41 -5.17
N GLU A 90 -20.75 -0.54 -4.68
CA GLU A 90 -20.47 0.37 -3.58
C GLU A 90 -20.13 -0.36 -2.27
N ALA A 91 -20.82 -1.46 -1.96
CA ALA A 91 -20.52 -2.31 -0.81
C ALA A 91 -19.13 -2.97 -0.89
N ARG A 92 -18.59 -3.15 -2.11
CA ARG A 92 -17.23 -3.63 -2.38
C ARG A 92 -16.22 -2.49 -2.56
N GLY A 93 -16.65 -1.23 -2.34
CA GLY A 93 -15.82 -0.06 -2.46
C GLY A 93 -15.49 0.39 -3.86
N ALA A 94 -16.26 -0.07 -4.83
CA ALA A 94 -16.17 0.43 -6.19
C ALA A 94 -17.03 1.70 -6.37
N THR A 95 -16.64 2.55 -7.30
CA THR A 95 -17.47 3.63 -7.80
C THR A 95 -18.32 3.10 -8.93
N ALA A 96 -19.65 3.19 -8.80
CA ALA A 96 -20.58 2.81 -9.86
C ALA A 96 -20.80 3.97 -10.82
N VAL A 97 -20.75 3.68 -12.10
CA VAL A 97 -21.03 4.59 -13.22
C VAL A 97 -22.17 4.00 -14.06
N CYS A 98 -23.22 4.77 -14.28
CA CYS A 98 -24.34 4.35 -15.10
C CYS A 98 -24.14 4.74 -16.56
N VAL A 99 -24.38 3.81 -17.44
CA VAL A 99 -24.47 4.04 -18.89
C VAL A 99 -25.94 4.17 -19.26
N VAL A 100 -26.30 5.27 -19.89
CA VAL A 100 -27.66 5.57 -20.36
C VAL A 100 -27.62 5.71 -21.89
N VAL A 101 -28.47 5.01 -22.58
CA VAL A 101 -28.57 5.06 -24.05
C VAL A 101 -29.97 5.51 -24.41
N ASP A 102 -30.07 6.54 -25.26
CA ASP A 102 -31.33 7.14 -25.67
C ASP A 102 -32.30 7.42 -24.51
N LYS A 103 -31.73 7.99 -23.43
CA LYS A 103 -32.42 8.35 -22.16
C LYS A 103 -32.92 7.16 -21.33
N GLN A 104 -32.55 5.93 -21.68
CA GLN A 104 -32.88 4.74 -20.90
C GLN A 104 -31.64 4.18 -20.18
N PRO A 105 -31.71 3.82 -18.88
CA PRO A 105 -30.65 3.12 -18.21
C PRO A 105 -30.30 1.83 -18.94
N PHE A 106 -29.02 1.66 -19.30
CA PHE A 106 -28.57 0.59 -20.17
C PHE A 106 -27.66 -0.40 -19.44
N GLY A 107 -26.80 0.10 -18.54
CA GLY A 107 -25.92 -0.75 -17.75
C GLY A 107 -25.15 0.04 -16.68
N ILE A 108 -24.45 -0.71 -15.85
CA ILE A 108 -23.56 -0.19 -14.80
C ILE A 108 -22.15 -0.70 -15.05
N VAL A 109 -21.18 0.20 -14.98
CA VAL A 109 -19.76 -0.12 -14.93
C VAL A 109 -19.26 0.27 -13.55
N THR A 110 -18.66 -0.68 -12.81
CA THR A 110 -18.05 -0.39 -11.53
C THR A 110 -16.53 -0.30 -11.67
N VAL A 111 -15.94 0.72 -11.06
CA VAL A 111 -14.49 1.02 -11.13
C VAL A 111 -13.95 1.12 -9.73
N ARG A 112 -12.82 0.48 -9.46
CA ARG A 112 -12.13 0.56 -8.15
C ARG A 112 -10.62 0.69 -8.32
N ASP A 113 -9.95 1.16 -7.27
CA ASP A 113 -8.50 1.10 -7.19
C ASP A 113 -8.04 -0.36 -7.06
N THR A 114 -7.00 -0.73 -7.79
CA THR A 114 -6.49 -2.11 -7.81
C THR A 114 -5.49 -2.33 -6.68
N VAL A 115 -5.64 -3.44 -5.97
CA VAL A 115 -4.64 -3.91 -5.00
C VAL A 115 -3.38 -4.32 -5.77
N LYS A 116 -2.20 -3.94 -5.25
CA LYS A 116 -0.93 -4.39 -5.82
C LYS A 116 -0.80 -5.90 -5.66
N PRO A 117 -0.35 -6.64 -6.67
CA PRO A 117 -0.24 -8.11 -6.61
C PRO A 117 0.59 -8.63 -5.43
N THR A 118 1.61 -7.86 -5.03
CA THR A 118 2.55 -8.19 -3.95
C THR A 118 2.04 -7.85 -2.55
N SER A 119 0.93 -7.09 -2.43
CA SER A 119 0.48 -6.57 -1.13
C SER A 119 0.05 -7.67 -0.17
N ARG A 120 -0.61 -8.72 -0.66
CA ARG A 120 -1.03 -9.85 0.17
C ARG A 120 0.17 -10.56 0.79
N ASP A 121 1.14 -10.92 -0.03
CA ASP A 121 2.35 -11.61 0.42
C ASP A 121 3.15 -10.73 1.40
N ALA A 122 3.20 -9.42 1.16
CA ALA A 122 3.83 -8.47 2.07
C ALA A 122 3.14 -8.45 3.44
N ILE A 123 1.81 -8.43 3.49
CA ILE A 123 1.04 -8.48 4.74
C ILE A 123 1.27 -9.81 5.47
N GLU A 124 1.29 -10.93 4.76
CA GLU A 124 1.59 -12.25 5.36
C GLU A 124 3.00 -12.29 5.95
N ARG A 125 3.99 -11.75 5.25
CA ARG A 125 5.38 -11.63 5.76
C ARG A 125 5.46 -10.75 7.00
N LEU A 126 4.81 -9.59 7.01
CA LEU A 126 4.76 -8.71 8.19
C LEU A 126 4.15 -9.42 9.40
N ARG A 127 3.07 -10.20 9.20
CA ARG A 127 2.50 -11.05 10.25
C ARG A 127 3.48 -12.13 10.73
N GLY A 128 4.19 -12.77 9.80
CA GLY A 128 5.24 -13.76 10.11
C GLY A 128 6.38 -13.17 10.94
N LEU A 129 6.62 -11.87 10.84
CA LEU A 129 7.57 -11.12 11.67
C LEU A 129 7.00 -10.75 13.06
N GLY A 130 5.76 -11.17 13.39
CA GLY A 130 5.07 -10.88 14.64
C GLY A 130 4.48 -9.48 14.72
N LEU A 131 4.26 -8.84 13.57
CA LEU A 131 3.59 -7.54 13.48
C LEU A 131 2.09 -7.74 13.27
N ASN A 132 1.29 -6.77 13.72
CA ASN A 132 -0.15 -6.75 13.51
C ASN A 132 -0.49 -5.64 12.50
N PRO A 133 -0.80 -5.97 11.23
CA PRO A 133 -1.11 -4.99 10.21
C PRO A 133 -2.45 -4.30 10.46
N TYR A 134 -2.46 -2.96 10.31
CA TYR A 134 -3.65 -2.12 10.30
C TYR A 134 -3.80 -1.46 8.94
N LEU A 135 -5.03 -1.33 8.46
CA LEU A 135 -5.36 -0.53 7.27
C LEU A 135 -5.98 0.79 7.72
N LEU A 136 -5.26 1.89 7.46
CA LEU A 136 -5.69 3.25 7.77
C LEU A 136 -5.92 4.00 6.46
N THR A 137 -7.17 4.34 6.15
CA THR A 137 -7.54 4.94 4.85
C THR A 137 -8.63 6.01 4.97
N GLY A 138 -8.60 6.99 4.05
CA GLY A 138 -9.67 7.96 3.87
C GLY A 138 -10.88 7.43 3.11
N ASP A 139 -10.78 6.23 2.52
CA ASP A 139 -11.88 5.60 1.79
C ASP A 139 -13.04 5.23 2.72
N ASN A 140 -14.21 5.01 2.14
CA ASN A 140 -15.37 4.54 2.90
C ASN A 140 -15.15 3.12 3.47
N ALA A 141 -15.95 2.76 4.47
CA ALA A 141 -15.81 1.48 5.19
C ALA A 141 -15.93 0.26 4.25
N GLY A 142 -16.81 0.29 3.25
CA GLY A 142 -16.99 -0.81 2.30
C GLY A 142 -15.74 -1.05 1.44
N ALA A 143 -15.14 0.03 0.92
CA ALA A 143 -13.90 -0.01 0.16
C ALA A 143 -12.74 -0.55 1.01
N ALA A 144 -12.58 0.00 2.20
CA ALA A 144 -11.53 -0.38 3.12
C ALA A 144 -11.60 -1.87 3.52
N GLN A 145 -12.81 -2.36 3.84
CA GLN A 145 -13.03 -3.76 4.18
C GLN A 145 -12.78 -4.70 2.99
N ALA A 146 -13.17 -4.28 1.77
CA ALA A 146 -12.90 -5.07 0.56
C ALA A 146 -11.39 -5.23 0.33
N VAL A 147 -10.63 -4.13 0.41
CA VAL A 147 -9.16 -4.16 0.31
C VAL A 147 -8.55 -5.00 1.42
N ALA A 148 -8.98 -4.82 2.67
CA ALA A 148 -8.47 -5.56 3.83
C ALA A 148 -8.64 -7.09 3.65
N ARG A 149 -9.81 -7.53 3.23
CA ARG A 149 -10.08 -8.96 2.92
C ARG A 149 -9.19 -9.49 1.80
N GLU A 150 -8.98 -8.70 0.74
CA GLU A 150 -8.15 -9.08 -0.40
C GLU A 150 -6.68 -9.27 -0.01
N VAL A 151 -6.15 -8.40 0.88
CA VAL A 151 -4.75 -8.50 1.34
C VAL A 151 -4.57 -9.30 2.63
N GLY A 152 -5.66 -9.76 3.24
CA GLY A 152 -5.62 -10.57 4.45
C GLY A 152 -5.46 -9.76 5.75
N ILE A 153 -5.85 -8.51 5.83
CA ILE A 153 -5.92 -7.73 7.07
C ILE A 153 -7.25 -8.01 7.78
N ASP A 154 -7.21 -8.20 9.10
CA ASP A 154 -8.42 -8.44 9.89
C ASP A 154 -9.35 -7.24 9.87
N GLU A 155 -10.65 -7.47 9.75
CA GLU A 155 -11.66 -6.40 9.71
C GLU A 155 -11.62 -5.49 10.96
N ALA A 156 -11.26 -6.04 12.11
CA ALA A 156 -11.08 -5.29 13.36
C ALA A 156 -9.90 -4.28 13.31
N ASN A 157 -8.97 -4.48 12.38
CA ASN A 157 -7.80 -3.62 12.18
C ASN A 157 -7.99 -2.62 11.02
N VAL A 158 -9.22 -2.45 10.55
CA VAL A 158 -9.55 -1.49 9.48
C VAL A 158 -10.09 -0.21 10.09
N ILE A 159 -9.44 0.91 9.80
CA ILE A 159 -9.85 2.25 10.23
C ILE A 159 -10.09 3.06 8.95
N ALA A 160 -11.36 3.18 8.59
CA ALA A 160 -11.81 3.82 7.35
C ALA A 160 -12.35 5.23 7.58
N GLY A 161 -12.46 6.02 6.51
CA GLY A 161 -13.02 7.37 6.54
C GLY A 161 -12.19 8.38 7.33
N VAL A 162 -10.90 8.12 7.49
CA VAL A 162 -10.00 8.96 8.30
C VAL A 162 -9.52 10.15 7.49
N MET A 163 -9.80 11.36 7.97
CA MET A 163 -9.26 12.57 7.37
C MET A 163 -7.73 12.65 7.60
N PRO A 164 -6.98 13.32 6.73
CA PRO A 164 -5.52 13.44 6.87
C PRO A 164 -5.06 13.92 8.24
N ALA A 165 -5.77 14.91 8.82
CA ALA A 165 -5.48 15.45 10.15
C ALA A 165 -5.71 14.43 11.29
N ASP A 166 -6.64 13.49 11.09
CA ASP A 166 -7.01 12.52 12.11
C ASP A 166 -6.12 11.28 12.13
N LYS A 167 -5.29 11.07 11.09
CA LYS A 167 -4.34 9.96 11.06
C LYS A 167 -3.35 9.98 12.23
N VAL A 168 -2.92 11.17 12.64
CA VAL A 168 -2.06 11.35 13.81
C VAL A 168 -2.77 10.90 15.09
N SER A 169 -4.05 11.23 15.24
CA SER A 169 -4.85 10.82 16.42
C SER A 169 -4.96 9.31 16.54
N VAL A 170 -5.03 8.59 15.41
CA VAL A 170 -5.01 7.13 15.40
C VAL A 170 -3.67 6.57 15.89
N ILE A 171 -2.55 7.14 15.43
CA ILE A 171 -1.21 6.76 15.90
C ILE A 171 -1.09 7.00 17.41
N THR A 172 -1.49 8.18 17.89
CA THR A 172 -1.47 8.53 19.32
C THR A 172 -2.29 7.54 20.15
N LYS A 173 -3.50 7.18 19.68
CA LYS A 173 -4.34 6.19 20.37
C LYS A 173 -3.67 4.82 20.46
N LEU A 174 -2.98 4.39 19.40
CA LEU A 174 -2.23 3.13 19.43
C LEU A 174 -1.06 3.18 20.43
N HIS A 175 -0.38 4.33 20.56
CA HIS A 175 0.64 4.56 21.59
C HIS A 175 0.05 4.51 23.00
N ASP A 176 -1.10 5.16 23.23
CA ASP A 176 -1.80 5.14 24.51
C ASP A 176 -2.21 3.71 24.92
N ASP A 177 -2.51 2.86 23.92
CA ASP A 177 -2.76 1.42 24.11
C ASP A 177 -1.45 0.60 24.33
N GLY A 178 -0.29 1.26 24.45
CA GLY A 178 1.01 0.64 24.70
C GLY A 178 1.62 -0.07 23.47
N LYS A 179 1.19 0.26 22.26
CA LYS A 179 1.72 -0.32 21.03
C LYS A 179 2.86 0.51 20.46
N THR A 180 3.87 -0.16 19.90
CA THR A 180 4.89 0.45 19.06
C THR A 180 4.41 0.43 17.62
N VAL A 181 4.38 1.59 16.96
CA VAL A 181 3.71 1.79 15.68
C VAL A 181 4.73 2.09 14.58
N ALA A 182 4.72 1.28 13.52
CA ALA A 182 5.35 1.61 12.26
C ALA A 182 4.27 2.10 11.26
N MET A 183 4.47 3.27 10.69
CA MET A 183 3.59 3.84 9.66
C MET A 183 4.23 3.72 8.28
N VAL A 184 3.48 3.21 7.32
CA VAL A 184 3.90 3.18 5.89
C VAL A 184 2.95 4.07 5.09
N GLY A 185 3.48 5.02 4.36
CA GLY A 185 2.69 5.98 3.59
C GLY A 185 3.41 6.46 2.32
N ASP A 186 2.68 7.12 1.41
CA ASP A 186 3.20 7.55 0.11
C ASP A 186 2.85 9.01 -0.26
N GLY A 187 2.01 9.67 0.52
CA GLY A 187 1.48 10.99 0.18
C GLY A 187 1.76 12.08 1.20
N VAL A 188 1.54 13.33 0.77
CA VAL A 188 1.55 14.52 1.65
C VAL A 188 0.62 14.36 2.84
N ASN A 189 -0.51 13.70 2.63
CA ASN A 189 -1.52 13.46 3.65
C ASN A 189 -1.07 12.49 4.75
N ASP A 190 0.04 11.80 4.56
CA ASP A 190 0.60 10.82 5.51
C ASP A 190 1.80 11.39 6.28
N ALA A 191 2.37 12.52 5.86
CA ALA A 191 3.61 13.07 6.41
C ALA A 191 3.54 13.28 7.94
N ALA A 192 2.45 13.89 8.44
CA ALA A 192 2.27 14.09 9.87
C ALA A 192 2.14 12.77 10.65
N ALA A 193 1.50 11.75 10.08
CA ALA A 193 1.36 10.42 10.68
C ALA A 193 2.68 9.64 10.61
N LEU A 194 3.45 9.77 9.52
CA LEU A 194 4.81 9.20 9.41
C LEU A 194 5.73 9.74 10.50
N ALA A 195 5.72 11.07 10.70
CA ALA A 195 6.52 11.73 11.73
C ALA A 195 6.06 11.42 13.17
N ALA A 196 4.77 11.09 13.37
CA ALA A 196 4.21 10.77 14.68
C ALA A 196 4.39 9.31 15.09
N ALA A 197 4.71 8.42 14.15
CA ALA A 197 4.94 7.01 14.43
C ALA A 197 6.33 6.77 15.06
N ASP A 198 6.53 5.63 15.74
CA ASP A 198 7.85 5.22 16.23
C ASP A 198 8.81 4.87 15.08
N LEU A 199 8.27 4.52 13.92
CA LEU A 199 9.00 4.28 12.69
C LEU A 199 8.16 4.72 11.50
N GLY A 200 8.57 5.77 10.81
CA GLY A 200 7.99 6.24 9.56
C GLY A 200 8.70 5.64 8.35
N LEU A 201 7.95 4.99 7.45
CA LEU A 201 8.47 4.45 6.19
C LEU A 201 7.74 5.10 5.01
N ALA A 202 8.45 5.89 4.21
CA ALA A 202 7.91 6.47 2.97
C ALA A 202 8.12 5.53 1.79
N MET A 203 7.11 5.39 0.93
CA MET A 203 7.22 4.66 -0.33
C MET A 203 8.09 5.44 -1.32
N GLY A 204 8.88 4.75 -2.14
CA GLY A 204 9.88 5.38 -3.02
C GLY A 204 9.33 6.29 -4.12
N LYS A 205 8.04 6.19 -4.44
CA LYS A 205 7.30 7.13 -5.29
C LYS A 205 6.48 8.13 -4.48
N GLY A 206 6.71 8.21 -3.17
CA GLY A 206 6.07 9.17 -2.29
C GLY A 206 6.47 10.61 -2.63
N THR A 207 5.73 11.55 -2.10
CA THR A 207 6.05 12.97 -2.25
C THR A 207 7.28 13.34 -1.42
N ASP A 208 8.01 14.38 -1.82
CA ASP A 208 9.19 14.88 -1.10
C ASP A 208 8.87 15.14 0.38
N VAL A 209 7.67 15.68 0.67
CA VAL A 209 7.21 15.93 2.05
C VAL A 209 7.07 14.65 2.88
N ALA A 210 6.56 13.55 2.27
CA ALA A 210 6.46 12.26 2.95
C ALA A 210 7.85 11.63 3.16
N ILE A 211 8.75 11.80 2.20
CA ILE A 211 10.14 11.34 2.28
C ILE A 211 10.88 12.06 3.41
N GLU A 212 10.77 13.38 3.50
CA GLU A 212 11.39 14.18 4.58
C GLU A 212 10.82 13.86 5.97
N ALA A 213 9.55 13.48 6.06
CA ALA A 213 8.88 13.13 7.32
C ALA A 213 9.13 11.70 7.79
N SER A 214 9.82 10.87 7.00
CA SER A 214 10.05 9.46 7.30
C SER A 214 11.46 9.19 7.81
N ASP A 215 11.59 8.12 8.63
CA ASP A 215 12.90 7.62 9.08
C ASP A 215 13.58 6.78 8.00
N ILE A 216 12.79 6.10 7.16
CA ILE A 216 13.28 5.22 6.09
C ILE A 216 12.51 5.50 4.81
N THR A 217 13.22 5.70 3.70
CA THR A 217 12.64 5.74 2.36
C THR A 217 12.83 4.39 1.67
N LEU A 218 11.74 3.77 1.28
CA LEU A 218 11.73 2.52 0.52
C LEU A 218 11.97 2.83 -0.95
N MET A 219 13.02 2.28 -1.55
CA MET A 219 13.39 2.57 -2.95
C MET A 219 12.34 2.10 -3.95
N ASN A 220 11.64 1.01 -3.64
CA ASN A 220 10.58 0.46 -4.48
C ASN A 220 9.20 0.88 -3.95
N ASN A 221 8.25 1.07 -4.88
CA ASN A 221 6.85 1.32 -4.53
C ASN A 221 6.12 0.01 -4.20
N ASP A 222 6.73 -0.81 -3.33
CA ASP A 222 6.26 -2.13 -2.93
C ASP A 222 6.36 -2.31 -1.42
N LEU A 223 5.27 -2.78 -0.82
CA LEU A 223 5.18 -3.04 0.62
C LEU A 223 6.11 -4.19 1.07
N GLN A 224 6.54 -5.08 0.16
CA GLN A 224 7.58 -6.07 0.43
C GLN A 224 8.87 -5.42 0.95
N SER A 225 9.23 -4.25 0.42
CA SER A 225 10.41 -3.51 0.86
C SER A 225 10.34 -3.11 2.34
N ALA A 226 9.14 -2.87 2.90
CA ALA A 226 8.96 -2.61 4.33
C ALA A 226 9.28 -3.87 5.15
N ALA A 227 8.82 -5.04 4.73
CA ALA A 227 9.14 -6.32 5.39
C ALA A 227 10.64 -6.62 5.32
N ASP A 228 11.28 -6.32 4.19
CA ASP A 228 12.74 -6.47 4.02
C ASP A 228 13.53 -5.54 4.92
N ALA A 229 13.13 -4.26 5.01
CA ALA A 229 13.77 -3.27 5.88
C ALA A 229 13.71 -3.71 7.36
N ILE A 230 12.57 -4.17 7.83
CA ILE A 230 12.38 -4.67 9.20
C ILE A 230 13.22 -5.93 9.43
N THR A 231 13.24 -6.87 8.48
CA THR A 231 14.03 -8.10 8.57
C THR A 231 15.52 -7.79 8.64
N LEU A 232 16.01 -6.90 7.76
CA LEU A 232 17.40 -6.47 7.72
C LEU A 232 17.79 -5.77 9.04
N SER A 233 16.94 -4.87 9.55
CA SER A 233 17.18 -4.18 10.82
C SER A 233 17.31 -5.18 11.98
N ARG A 234 16.42 -6.17 12.09
CA ARG A 234 16.50 -7.24 13.12
C ARG A 234 17.76 -8.07 12.99
N LYS A 235 18.16 -8.47 11.77
CA LYS A 235 19.41 -9.20 11.52
C LYS A 235 20.63 -8.37 11.91
N THR A 236 20.62 -7.08 11.55
CA THR A 236 21.71 -6.14 11.91
C THR A 236 21.84 -6.01 13.41
N LEU A 237 20.73 -5.78 14.12
CA LEU A 237 20.74 -5.68 15.59
C LEU A 237 21.22 -6.97 16.27
N LYS A 238 20.81 -8.14 15.76
CA LYS A 238 21.29 -9.44 16.25
C LYS A 238 22.79 -9.59 16.06
N THR A 239 23.32 -9.17 14.90
CA THR A 239 24.75 -9.19 14.61
C THR A 239 25.53 -8.25 15.53
N ILE A 240 25.04 -7.01 15.74
CA ILE A 240 25.63 -6.03 16.65
C ILE A 240 25.69 -6.61 18.07
N ARG A 241 24.57 -7.14 18.60
CA ARG A 241 24.53 -7.76 19.94
C ARG A 241 25.48 -8.94 20.06
N GLY A 242 25.57 -9.79 19.03
CA GLY A 242 26.52 -10.89 18.99
C GLY A 242 27.99 -10.43 19.02
N ASN A 243 28.32 -9.42 18.21
CA ASN A 243 29.66 -8.83 18.19
C ASN A 243 30.02 -8.22 19.52
N LEU A 244 29.08 -7.49 20.13
CA LEU A 244 29.29 -6.87 21.43
C LEU A 244 29.49 -7.93 22.55
N PHE A 245 28.65 -8.97 22.55
CA PHE A 245 28.80 -10.08 23.50
C PHE A 245 30.21 -10.71 23.42
N TRP A 246 30.68 -11.06 22.23
CA TRP A 246 31.99 -11.65 22.06
C TRP A 246 33.12 -10.66 22.39
N ALA A 247 32.95 -9.37 22.05
CA ALA A 247 33.94 -8.33 22.40
C ALA A 247 34.11 -8.15 23.92
N PHE A 248 33.04 -8.37 24.68
CA PHE A 248 33.14 -8.33 26.17
C PHE A 248 33.57 -9.67 26.78
N ALA A 249 33.08 -10.80 26.24
CA ALA A 249 33.30 -12.11 26.82
C ALA A 249 34.78 -12.46 26.97
N TYR A 250 35.60 -12.21 25.94
CA TYR A 250 37.02 -12.50 26.03
C TYR A 250 37.74 -11.59 27.07
N ASN A 251 37.33 -10.31 27.22
CA ASN A 251 37.87 -9.42 28.23
C ASN A 251 37.52 -9.90 29.65
N VAL A 252 36.28 -10.33 29.88
CA VAL A 252 35.84 -10.90 31.16
C VAL A 252 36.68 -12.12 31.56
N VAL A 253 37.10 -12.93 30.59
CA VAL A 253 37.98 -14.09 30.81
C VAL A 253 39.43 -13.65 31.03
N LEU A 254 39.95 -12.70 30.25
CA LEU A 254 41.37 -12.30 30.33
C LEU A 254 41.69 -11.46 31.58
N ILE A 255 40.74 -10.66 32.11
CA ILE A 255 40.97 -9.83 33.31
C ILE A 255 41.38 -10.66 34.55
N PRO A 256 40.66 -11.73 34.94
CA PRO A 256 41.11 -12.59 36.04
C PRO A 256 42.46 -13.24 35.77
N ILE A 257 42.70 -13.73 34.53
CA ILE A 257 43.99 -14.35 34.15
C ILE A 257 45.14 -13.34 34.34
N ALA A 258 44.91 -12.07 33.94
CA ALA A 258 45.86 -10.98 34.17
C ALA A 258 46.08 -10.71 35.66
N ALA A 259 45.02 -10.67 36.48
CA ALA A 259 45.07 -10.43 37.91
C ALA A 259 45.89 -11.50 38.66
N PHE A 260 45.86 -12.74 38.18
CA PHE A 260 46.69 -13.83 38.72
C PHE A 260 48.11 -13.87 38.15
N GLY A 261 48.50 -12.88 37.34
CA GLY A 261 49.85 -12.83 36.74
C GLY A 261 50.11 -13.89 35.63
N LEU A 262 49.07 -14.56 35.17
CA LEU A 262 49.15 -15.65 34.18
C LEU A 262 49.03 -15.15 32.73
N LEU A 263 48.81 -13.84 32.51
CA LEU A 263 48.61 -13.29 31.16
C LEU A 263 49.95 -13.15 30.43
N ASN A 264 50.08 -13.87 29.33
CA ASN A 264 51.18 -13.69 28.39
C ASN A 264 50.82 -12.59 27.37
N PRO A 265 51.67 -11.52 27.19
CA PRO A 265 51.40 -10.43 26.26
C PRO A 265 51.14 -10.89 24.81
N MET A 266 51.84 -11.93 24.35
CA MET A 266 51.67 -12.49 23.03
C MET A 266 50.28 -13.13 22.85
N LEU A 267 49.81 -13.90 23.86
CA LEU A 267 48.46 -14.50 23.82
C LEU A 267 47.37 -13.43 23.87
N SER A 268 47.54 -12.36 24.61
CA SER A 268 46.65 -11.22 24.64
C SER A 268 46.54 -10.54 23.27
N GLY A 269 47.65 -10.30 22.59
CA GLY A 269 47.69 -9.73 21.27
C GLY A 269 46.98 -10.62 20.22
N ILE A 270 47.19 -11.93 20.29
CA ILE A 270 46.49 -12.89 19.43
C ILE A 270 44.98 -12.88 19.69
N ALA A 271 44.55 -12.88 20.94
CA ALA A 271 43.13 -12.84 21.30
C ALA A 271 42.44 -11.56 20.78
N MET A 272 43.09 -10.40 20.87
CA MET A 272 42.59 -9.14 20.32
C MET A 272 42.48 -9.18 18.81
N ALA A 273 43.50 -9.70 18.12
CA ALA A 273 43.47 -9.82 16.65
C ALA A 273 42.35 -10.76 16.19
N LEU A 274 42.19 -11.92 16.82
CA LEU A 274 41.10 -12.87 16.50
C LEU A 274 39.72 -12.28 16.76
N SER A 275 39.55 -11.50 17.84
CA SER A 275 38.29 -10.80 18.13
C SER A 275 37.96 -9.79 17.04
N SER A 276 38.92 -9.01 16.60
CA SER A 276 38.71 -8.04 15.50
C SER A 276 38.33 -8.71 14.19
N VAL A 277 39.05 -9.79 13.83
CA VAL A 277 38.74 -10.58 12.63
C VAL A 277 37.34 -11.20 12.70
N PHE A 278 36.97 -11.73 13.89
CA PHE A 278 35.63 -12.29 14.12
C PHE A 278 34.55 -11.25 13.91
N VAL A 279 34.65 -10.06 14.54
CA VAL A 279 33.67 -8.98 14.43
C VAL A 279 33.50 -8.53 12.98
N VAL A 280 34.61 -8.33 12.26
CA VAL A 280 34.57 -7.93 10.84
C VAL A 280 33.92 -9.02 9.99
N THR A 281 34.35 -10.27 10.15
CA THR A 281 33.83 -11.40 9.36
C THR A 281 32.33 -11.61 9.64
N ASN A 282 31.90 -11.53 10.89
CA ASN A 282 30.49 -11.65 11.27
C ASN A 282 29.66 -10.50 10.70
N SER A 283 30.18 -9.28 10.71
CA SER A 283 29.51 -8.11 10.13
C SER A 283 29.41 -8.21 8.61
N LEU A 284 30.42 -8.72 7.92
CA LEU A 284 30.41 -8.93 6.46
C LEU A 284 29.33 -9.93 6.02
N ARG A 285 28.87 -10.83 6.88
CA ARG A 285 27.74 -11.74 6.59
C ARG A 285 26.44 -11.01 6.31
N LEU A 286 26.26 -9.78 6.82
CA LEU A 286 25.10 -8.95 6.50
C LEU A 286 25.08 -8.52 5.02
N ARG A 287 26.23 -8.44 4.36
CA ARG A 287 26.34 -8.10 2.94
C ARG A 287 25.70 -9.16 2.02
N SER A 288 25.58 -10.40 2.51
CA SER A 288 24.93 -11.50 1.78
C SER A 288 23.42 -11.56 2.03
N PHE A 289 22.83 -10.55 2.70
CA PHE A 289 21.39 -10.45 2.83
C PHE A 289 20.77 -10.33 1.45
N LYS A 290 19.88 -11.26 1.12
CA LYS A 290 19.03 -11.19 -0.06
C LYS A 290 17.63 -10.86 0.42
N ALA A 291 17.01 -9.84 -0.17
CA ALA A 291 15.58 -9.63 -0.06
C ALA A 291 14.89 -10.90 -0.60
N GLU A 292 13.91 -11.40 0.13
CA GLU A 292 13.08 -12.51 -0.37
C GLU A 292 12.06 -11.87 -1.31
N ALA A 293 12.29 -12.08 -2.63
CA ALA A 293 11.41 -11.61 -3.68
C ALA A 293 10.10 -12.40 -3.70
#